data_2c37b38c93a17d6122b1f83a6293eb6f
#
_entry.id   2c37b38c93a17d6122b1f83a6293eb6f
#
_cell.length_a   1.000
_cell.length_b   1.000
_cell.length_c   1.000
_cell.angle_alpha   90.00
_cell.angle_beta   90.00
_cell.angle_gamma   90.00
#
_symmetry.space_group_name_H-M   'P 1'
#
loop_
_entity.id
_entity.type
_entity.pdbx_description
1 polymer ?
#
loop_
_entity_poly.entity_id
_entity_poly.type
_entity_poly.pdbx_seq_one_letter_code
_entity_poly.pdbx_strand_id
1 'polypeptide(L)'
;MKEKLEILLVEDDPETCAEFAELIYDTDELILIGVTNNDSKALDYIRDSQPDVVILDLELHHGSGNGLNVLNNMRNIELKKRPYMLITTNNSSTFTYESARTLGADFIMSKHQENYSVSGVLDFLHIMMPMIKATNISTTVKNNTSETPEQHRRRITTRIMNELNNVGISPKAVGYSYLVDAILIMLKQPTQNINTVIAQKYGKTDASVERAMQNAINRAWRTGDVEELLFYYTARINPTRGVPTITEFISYYANKLKSEY
;
A
#
# COMPACT_ATOMS: atom_id res chain seq x y z
N MET A 1 29.61 -8.27 -14.44
CA MET A 1 28.30 -8.66 -15.06
C MET A 1 27.27 -7.71 -14.51
N LYS A 2 26.44 -7.07 -15.36
CA LYS A 2 25.29 -6.30 -14.86
C LYS A 2 24.34 -7.28 -14.14
N GLU A 3 23.89 -6.95 -12.93
CA GLU A 3 22.90 -7.75 -12.23
C GLU A 3 21.56 -7.67 -12.98
N LYS A 4 21.06 -8.82 -13.42
CA LYS A 4 19.75 -8.91 -14.06
C LYS A 4 18.62 -8.86 -13.02
N LEU A 5 17.46 -8.36 -13.41
CA LEU A 5 16.24 -8.38 -12.60
C LEU A 5 15.51 -9.70 -12.82
N GLU A 6 15.35 -10.51 -11.79
CA GLU A 6 14.68 -11.81 -11.84
C GLU A 6 13.16 -11.65 -11.71
N ILE A 7 12.43 -12.08 -12.74
CA ILE A 7 10.98 -11.91 -12.87
C ILE A 7 10.27 -13.26 -12.82
N LEU A 8 9.28 -13.38 -11.97
CA LEU A 8 8.26 -14.41 -12.02
C LEU A 8 6.99 -13.83 -12.65
N LEU A 9 6.46 -14.48 -13.69
CA LEU A 9 5.20 -14.13 -14.32
C LEU A 9 4.08 -15.06 -13.83
N VAL A 10 3.02 -14.50 -13.30
CA VAL A 10 1.80 -15.23 -12.89
C VAL A 10 0.64 -14.69 -13.75
N GLU A 11 0.36 -15.41 -14.83
CA GLU A 11 -0.58 -15.02 -15.89
C GLU A 11 -1.18 -16.29 -16.48
N ASP A 12 -2.44 -16.26 -16.89
CA ASP A 12 -3.14 -17.41 -17.45
C ASP A 12 -3.42 -17.30 -18.95
N ASP A 13 -3.26 -16.11 -19.54
CA ASP A 13 -3.37 -15.93 -20.97
C ASP A 13 -2.07 -16.34 -21.70
N PRO A 14 -2.12 -17.39 -22.56
CA PRO A 14 -0.92 -17.88 -23.25
C PRO A 14 -0.28 -16.86 -24.20
N GLU A 15 -1.08 -15.99 -24.83
CA GLU A 15 -0.58 -14.97 -25.77
C GLU A 15 0.21 -13.91 -25.01
N THR A 16 -0.33 -13.43 -23.91
CA THR A 16 0.34 -12.50 -22.99
C THR A 16 1.61 -13.12 -22.41
N CYS A 17 1.59 -14.39 -21.99
CA CYS A 17 2.79 -15.10 -21.52
C CYS A 17 3.88 -15.18 -22.59
N ALA A 18 3.52 -15.46 -23.84
CA ALA A 18 4.46 -15.54 -24.95
C ALA A 18 5.08 -14.17 -25.26
N GLU A 19 4.28 -13.11 -25.27
CA GLU A 19 4.75 -11.74 -25.49
C GLU A 19 5.73 -11.29 -24.39
N PHE A 20 5.44 -11.55 -23.11
CA PHE A 20 6.39 -11.30 -22.02
C PHE A 20 7.69 -12.06 -22.19
N ALA A 21 7.61 -13.34 -22.54
CA ALA A 21 8.79 -14.18 -22.71
C ALA A 21 9.68 -13.70 -23.85
N GLU A 22 9.10 -13.32 -25.00
CA GLU A 22 9.81 -12.79 -26.15
C GLU A 22 10.50 -11.47 -25.82
N LEU A 23 9.77 -10.49 -25.29
CA LEU A 23 10.31 -9.17 -24.97
C LEU A 23 11.37 -9.22 -23.85
N ILE A 24 11.21 -10.09 -22.84
CA ILE A 24 12.23 -10.27 -21.80
C ILE A 24 13.48 -10.92 -22.37
N TYR A 25 13.34 -11.89 -23.28
CA TYR A 25 14.48 -12.56 -23.91
C TYR A 25 15.37 -11.58 -24.69
N ASP A 26 14.77 -10.58 -25.31
CA ASP A 26 15.47 -9.56 -26.10
C ASP A 26 16.20 -8.50 -25.24
N THR A 27 16.11 -8.58 -23.91
CA THR A 27 16.78 -7.65 -23.01
C THR A 27 17.94 -8.28 -22.26
N ASP A 28 19.01 -7.50 -22.03
CA ASP A 28 20.14 -7.94 -21.21
C ASP A 28 19.96 -7.74 -19.72
N GLU A 29 18.94 -6.99 -19.31
CA GLU A 29 18.76 -6.50 -17.95
C GLU A 29 17.67 -7.26 -17.18
N LEU A 30 16.80 -8.00 -17.87
CA LEU A 30 15.72 -8.79 -17.30
C LEU A 30 15.95 -10.29 -17.52
N ILE A 31 15.40 -11.12 -16.66
CA ILE A 31 15.38 -12.57 -16.83
C ILE A 31 14.06 -13.13 -16.28
N LEU A 32 13.37 -13.91 -17.11
CA LEU A 32 12.16 -14.62 -16.71
C LEU A 32 12.56 -15.95 -16.06
N ILE A 33 12.36 -16.07 -14.75
CA ILE A 33 12.75 -17.27 -14.00
C ILE A 33 11.64 -18.31 -13.91
N GLY A 34 10.39 -17.93 -14.20
CA GLY A 34 9.26 -18.83 -14.23
C GLY A 34 8.00 -18.17 -14.76
N VAL A 35 7.10 -19.01 -15.28
CA VAL A 35 5.75 -18.65 -15.70
C VAL A 35 4.78 -19.65 -15.08
N THR A 36 3.69 -19.18 -14.49
CA THR A 36 2.64 -20.05 -13.95
C THR A 36 1.29 -19.36 -14.00
N ASN A 37 0.23 -20.13 -14.11
CA ASN A 37 -1.16 -19.70 -14.00
C ASN A 37 -1.84 -20.22 -12.73
N ASN A 38 -1.06 -20.69 -11.76
CA ASN A 38 -1.56 -21.34 -10.56
C ASN A 38 -1.00 -20.64 -9.31
N ASP A 39 -1.89 -20.27 -8.38
CA ASP A 39 -1.54 -19.53 -7.18
C ASP A 39 -0.59 -20.31 -6.24
N SER A 40 -0.82 -21.62 -6.03
CA SER A 40 0.04 -22.43 -5.18
C SER A 40 1.45 -22.60 -5.77
N LYS A 41 1.56 -22.81 -7.10
CA LYS A 41 2.84 -22.87 -7.78
C LYS A 41 3.57 -21.53 -7.75
N ALA A 42 2.83 -20.40 -7.86
CA ALA A 42 3.42 -19.07 -7.72
C ALA A 42 4.08 -18.90 -6.35
N LEU A 43 3.42 -19.34 -5.26
CA LEU A 43 3.97 -19.30 -3.90
C LEU A 43 5.20 -20.19 -3.75
N ASP A 44 5.23 -21.38 -4.38
CA ASP A 44 6.40 -22.24 -4.41
C ASP A 44 7.57 -21.56 -5.12
N TYR A 45 7.35 -20.97 -6.31
CA TYR A 45 8.37 -20.20 -7.02
C TYR A 45 8.90 -19.02 -6.18
N ILE A 46 8.01 -18.26 -5.54
CA ILE A 46 8.40 -17.12 -4.68
C ILE A 46 9.27 -17.60 -3.53
N ARG A 47 8.90 -18.71 -2.86
CA ARG A 47 9.67 -19.26 -1.73
C ARG A 47 11.04 -19.78 -2.17
N ASP A 48 11.08 -20.55 -3.25
CA ASP A 48 12.25 -21.33 -3.63
C ASP A 48 13.25 -20.50 -4.47
N SER A 49 12.75 -19.67 -5.38
CA SER A 49 13.58 -18.86 -6.29
C SER A 49 13.79 -17.42 -5.84
N GLN A 50 12.94 -16.89 -4.95
CA GLN A 50 13.02 -15.53 -4.40
C GLN A 50 13.24 -14.44 -5.47
N PRO A 51 12.30 -14.31 -6.45
CA PRO A 51 12.42 -13.35 -7.53
C PRO A 51 12.57 -11.91 -7.05
N ASP A 52 13.12 -11.03 -7.89
CA ASP A 52 13.14 -9.58 -7.64
C ASP A 52 11.75 -8.99 -7.80
N VAL A 53 11.01 -9.48 -8.80
CA VAL A 53 9.68 -8.99 -9.19
C VAL A 53 8.74 -10.17 -9.42
N VAL A 54 7.50 -10.01 -8.99
CA VAL A 54 6.39 -10.86 -9.43
C VAL A 54 5.43 -9.98 -10.21
N ILE A 55 5.25 -10.26 -11.50
CA ILE A 55 4.15 -9.73 -12.30
C ILE A 55 2.98 -10.67 -12.09
N LEU A 56 1.89 -10.17 -11.52
CA LEU A 56 0.77 -10.97 -11.07
C LEU A 56 -0.54 -10.46 -11.66
N ASP A 57 -1.18 -11.28 -12.50
CA ASP A 57 -2.56 -11.06 -12.86
C ASP A 57 -3.49 -11.43 -11.69
N LEU A 58 -4.48 -10.59 -11.43
CA LEU A 58 -5.51 -10.89 -10.42
C LEU A 58 -6.54 -11.90 -10.95
N GLU A 59 -6.80 -11.93 -12.25
CA GLU A 59 -7.83 -12.73 -12.90
C GLU A 59 -7.25 -14.00 -13.55
N LEU A 60 -6.94 -15.02 -12.76
CA LEU A 60 -6.42 -16.31 -13.23
C LEU A 60 -7.58 -17.27 -13.61
N HIS A 61 -8.33 -16.94 -14.66
CA HIS A 61 -9.57 -17.66 -15.04
C HIS A 61 -9.33 -19.05 -15.58
N HIS A 62 -8.23 -19.26 -16.33
CA HIS A 62 -7.85 -20.54 -16.92
C HIS A 62 -6.89 -21.34 -16.05
N GLY A 63 -6.45 -20.76 -14.92
CA GLY A 63 -5.64 -21.41 -13.90
C GLY A 63 -6.48 -21.89 -12.71
N SER A 64 -5.85 -22.54 -11.74
CA SER A 64 -6.45 -22.78 -10.44
C SER A 64 -5.94 -21.70 -9.47
N GLY A 65 -6.84 -20.83 -9.01
CA GLY A 65 -6.51 -19.81 -8.01
C GLY A 65 -6.95 -18.40 -8.39
N ASN A 66 -6.46 -17.45 -7.61
CA ASN A 66 -6.76 -16.04 -7.73
C ASN A 66 -5.53 -15.25 -7.30
N GLY A 67 -5.16 -14.20 -8.03
CA GLY A 67 -4.01 -13.35 -7.70
C GLY A 67 -4.08 -12.74 -6.31
N LEU A 68 -5.26 -12.42 -5.78
CA LEU A 68 -5.42 -11.97 -4.40
C LEU A 68 -5.02 -13.06 -3.38
N ASN A 69 -5.23 -14.34 -3.70
CA ASN A 69 -4.77 -15.44 -2.86
C ASN A 69 -3.24 -15.51 -2.79
N VAL A 70 -2.56 -15.27 -3.91
CA VAL A 70 -1.09 -15.19 -3.93
C VAL A 70 -0.61 -14.09 -2.99
N LEU A 71 -1.17 -12.87 -3.10
CA LEU A 71 -0.83 -11.75 -2.22
C LEU A 71 -1.09 -12.06 -0.74
N ASN A 72 -2.25 -12.63 -0.42
CA ASN A 72 -2.62 -12.96 0.95
C ASN A 72 -1.70 -14.03 1.55
N ASN A 73 -1.44 -15.10 0.82
CA ASN A 73 -0.67 -16.24 1.32
C ASN A 73 0.84 -15.96 1.35
N MET A 74 1.35 -15.08 0.48
CA MET A 74 2.74 -14.65 0.49
C MET A 74 3.15 -14.03 1.84
N ARG A 75 2.22 -13.40 2.57
CA ARG A 75 2.46 -12.81 3.89
C ARG A 75 2.88 -13.84 4.95
N ASN A 76 2.55 -15.12 4.74
CA ASN A 76 2.84 -16.23 5.65
C ASN A 76 4.12 -16.99 5.27
N ILE A 77 4.82 -16.58 4.22
CA ILE A 77 6.06 -17.20 3.76
C ILE A 77 7.25 -16.44 4.33
N GLU A 78 8.16 -17.14 5.00
CA GLU A 78 9.44 -16.55 5.38
C GLU A 78 10.32 -16.37 4.15
N LEU A 79 10.55 -15.12 3.76
CA LEU A 79 11.39 -14.74 2.64
C LEU A 79 12.61 -13.97 3.12
N LYS A 80 13.79 -14.31 2.63
CA LYS A 80 15.00 -13.50 2.84
C LYS A 80 14.87 -12.13 2.17
N LYS A 81 14.09 -12.09 1.08
CA LYS A 81 13.85 -10.94 0.24
C LYS A 81 12.40 -10.97 -0.23
N ARG A 82 11.65 -9.90 0.06
CA ARG A 82 10.30 -9.75 -0.45
C ARG A 82 10.37 -9.27 -1.91
N PRO A 83 9.72 -9.95 -2.87
CA PRO A 83 9.64 -9.48 -4.25
C PRO A 83 8.82 -8.19 -4.36
N TYR A 84 9.14 -7.39 -5.36
CA TYR A 84 8.28 -6.28 -5.79
C TYR A 84 7.05 -6.85 -6.48
N MET A 85 5.87 -6.56 -5.95
CA MET A 85 4.59 -7.09 -6.44
C MET A 85 3.96 -6.11 -7.42
N LEU A 86 4.17 -6.33 -8.72
CA LEU A 86 3.53 -5.59 -9.80
C LEU A 86 2.27 -6.33 -10.24
N ILE A 87 1.14 -5.71 -10.01
CA ILE A 87 -0.18 -6.26 -10.33
C ILE A 87 -0.63 -5.79 -11.71
N THR A 88 -1.12 -6.70 -12.52
CA THR A 88 -1.89 -6.41 -13.74
C THR A 88 -3.32 -6.88 -13.54
N THR A 89 -4.31 -6.17 -14.07
CA THR A 89 -5.71 -6.54 -13.85
C THR A 89 -6.65 -5.91 -14.87
N ASN A 90 -7.66 -6.65 -15.30
CA ASN A 90 -8.80 -6.13 -16.04
C ASN A 90 -9.89 -5.52 -15.12
N ASN A 91 -9.76 -5.67 -13.81
CA ASN A 91 -10.71 -5.12 -12.87
C ASN A 91 -10.49 -3.61 -12.71
N SER A 92 -11.56 -2.82 -12.75
CA SER A 92 -11.53 -1.37 -12.53
C SER A 92 -12.08 -0.97 -11.15
N SER A 93 -12.43 -1.95 -10.31
CA SER A 93 -13.00 -1.70 -8.98
C SER A 93 -11.94 -1.13 -8.04
N THR A 94 -12.23 0.03 -7.47
CA THR A 94 -11.40 0.65 -6.42
C THR A 94 -11.25 -0.28 -5.22
N PHE A 95 -12.29 -1.05 -4.88
CA PHE A 95 -12.24 -2.05 -3.81
C PHE A 95 -11.20 -3.13 -4.08
N THR A 96 -11.11 -3.63 -5.31
CA THR A 96 -10.10 -4.63 -5.71
C THR A 96 -8.69 -4.03 -5.59
N TYR A 97 -8.49 -2.79 -6.01
CA TYR A 97 -7.19 -2.12 -5.91
C TYR A 97 -6.76 -1.90 -4.46
N GLU A 98 -7.66 -1.44 -3.59
CA GLU A 98 -7.36 -1.28 -2.17
C GLU A 98 -7.11 -2.62 -1.46
N SER A 99 -7.86 -3.65 -1.83
CA SER A 99 -7.61 -5.01 -1.34
C SER A 99 -6.22 -5.50 -1.74
N ALA A 100 -5.84 -5.35 -3.02
CA ALA A 100 -4.51 -5.73 -3.49
C ALA A 100 -3.40 -4.95 -2.78
N ARG A 101 -3.56 -3.62 -2.60
CA ARG A 101 -2.60 -2.78 -1.85
C ARG A 101 -2.48 -3.21 -0.40
N THR A 102 -3.61 -3.46 0.27
CA THR A 102 -3.65 -3.93 1.66
C THR A 102 -2.94 -5.28 1.82
N LEU A 103 -3.07 -6.14 0.81
CA LEU A 103 -2.41 -7.45 0.77
C LEU A 103 -0.93 -7.38 0.35
N GLY A 104 -0.45 -6.20 -0.07
CA GLY A 104 0.96 -5.97 -0.33
C GLY A 104 1.33 -5.77 -1.80
N ALA A 105 0.41 -5.38 -2.67
CA ALA A 105 0.75 -4.92 -4.01
C ALA A 105 1.57 -3.62 -3.93
N ASP A 106 2.70 -3.56 -4.63
CA ASP A 106 3.55 -2.36 -4.69
C ASP A 106 3.10 -1.41 -5.79
N PHE A 107 2.65 -1.96 -6.92
CA PHE A 107 2.08 -1.19 -8.03
C PHE A 107 0.95 -1.97 -8.71
N ILE A 108 -0.04 -1.24 -9.25
CA ILE A 108 -1.18 -1.83 -9.96
C ILE A 108 -1.32 -1.14 -11.32
N MET A 109 -1.32 -1.93 -12.38
CA MET A 109 -1.59 -1.51 -13.74
C MET A 109 -2.93 -2.08 -14.22
N SER A 110 -3.84 -1.21 -14.63
CA SER A 110 -5.08 -1.65 -15.26
C SER A 110 -4.84 -2.00 -16.72
N LYS A 111 -5.26 -3.20 -17.14
CA LYS A 111 -5.21 -3.63 -18.54
C LYS A 111 -6.19 -2.84 -19.44
N HIS A 112 -7.13 -2.08 -18.84
CA HIS A 112 -8.05 -1.20 -19.57
C HIS A 112 -7.51 0.20 -19.86
N GLN A 113 -6.32 0.55 -19.41
CA GLN A 113 -5.72 1.84 -19.74
C GLN A 113 -5.35 1.87 -21.23
N GLU A 114 -5.63 3.00 -21.91
CA GLU A 114 -5.36 3.16 -23.35
C GLU A 114 -3.91 2.87 -23.76
N ASN A 115 -2.97 3.01 -22.84
CA ASN A 115 -1.55 2.79 -23.08
C ASN A 115 -1.02 1.51 -22.42
N TYR A 116 -1.89 0.59 -21.98
CA TYR A 116 -1.43 -0.68 -21.45
C TYR A 116 -0.85 -1.55 -22.56
N SER A 117 0.36 -2.04 -22.36
CA SER A 117 1.02 -3.04 -23.18
C SER A 117 2.05 -3.79 -22.36
N VAL A 118 2.41 -4.99 -22.78
CA VAL A 118 3.49 -5.76 -22.16
C VAL A 118 4.81 -4.98 -22.20
N SER A 119 5.13 -4.33 -23.34
CA SER A 119 6.28 -3.43 -23.44
C SER A 119 6.22 -2.30 -22.36
N GLY A 120 5.06 -1.66 -22.17
CA GLY A 120 4.89 -0.63 -21.15
C GLY A 120 5.11 -1.13 -19.72
N VAL A 121 4.75 -2.39 -19.43
CA VAL A 121 5.05 -3.03 -18.14
C VAL A 121 6.56 -3.21 -17.97
N LEU A 122 7.26 -3.66 -19.00
CA LEU A 122 8.71 -3.85 -18.96
C LEU A 122 9.47 -2.53 -18.90
N ASP A 123 9.02 -1.50 -19.61
CA ASP A 123 9.58 -0.13 -19.52
C ASP A 123 9.46 0.43 -18.10
N PHE A 124 8.32 0.23 -17.47
CA PHE A 124 8.13 0.58 -16.07
C PHE A 124 9.12 -0.15 -15.15
N LEU A 125 9.32 -1.45 -15.35
CA LEU A 125 10.30 -2.22 -14.57
C LEU A 125 11.73 -1.76 -14.78
N HIS A 126 12.11 -1.35 -15.98
CA HIS A 126 13.43 -0.75 -16.26
C HIS A 126 13.62 0.56 -15.45
N ILE A 127 12.61 1.42 -15.40
CA ILE A 127 12.64 2.65 -14.60
C ILE A 127 12.74 2.34 -13.10
N MET A 128 12.02 1.32 -12.62
CA MET A 128 11.97 0.95 -11.21
C MET A 128 13.14 0.07 -10.75
N MET A 129 13.91 -0.50 -11.67
CA MET A 129 15.01 -1.43 -11.36
C MET A 129 15.98 -0.92 -10.29
N PRO A 130 16.48 0.34 -10.33
CA PRO A 130 17.39 0.82 -9.30
C PRO A 130 16.76 0.82 -7.90
N MET A 131 15.47 1.15 -7.79
CA MET A 131 14.73 1.13 -6.52
C MET A 131 14.50 -0.28 -6.01
N ILE A 132 14.07 -1.20 -6.90
CA ILE A 132 13.83 -2.60 -6.58
C ILE A 132 15.13 -3.24 -6.07
N LYS A 133 16.24 -3.04 -6.78
CA LYS A 133 17.55 -3.54 -6.37
C LYS A 133 18.04 -2.93 -5.05
N ALA A 134 17.87 -1.62 -4.85
CA ALA A 134 18.23 -0.95 -3.59
C ALA A 134 17.40 -1.47 -2.40
N THR A 135 16.12 -1.73 -2.59
CA THR A 135 15.24 -2.30 -1.56
C THR A 135 15.67 -3.73 -1.22
N ASN A 136 16.06 -4.51 -2.22
CA ASN A 136 16.57 -5.87 -2.04
C ASN A 136 17.89 -5.93 -1.27
N ILE A 137 18.82 -5.02 -1.55
CA ILE A 137 20.07 -4.89 -0.78
C ILE A 137 19.77 -4.49 0.66
N SER A 138 18.79 -3.62 0.89
CA SER A 138 18.38 -3.21 2.24
C SER A 138 17.72 -4.34 3.03
N THR A 139 17.05 -5.29 2.36
CA THR A 139 16.40 -6.45 3.03
C THR A 139 17.42 -7.52 3.43
N THR A 140 18.46 -7.75 2.63
CA THR A 140 19.55 -8.66 2.99
C THR A 140 20.40 -8.13 4.16
N VAL A 141 20.48 -6.81 4.32
CA VAL A 141 21.10 -6.17 5.48
C VAL A 141 20.14 -6.04 6.67
N LYS A 142 18.81 -6.04 6.42
CA LYS A 142 17.77 -5.87 7.47
C LYS A 142 17.36 -7.14 8.19
N ASN A 143 17.73 -8.33 7.73
CA ASN A 143 17.47 -9.56 8.49
C ASN A 143 18.35 -9.71 9.74
N ASN A 144 19.21 -8.69 10.06
CA ASN A 144 19.97 -8.60 11.30
C ASN A 144 19.93 -7.22 11.98
N THR A 145 19.10 -6.29 11.53
CA THR A 145 18.84 -5.06 12.28
C THR A 145 17.33 -4.88 12.41
N SER A 146 16.83 -5.08 13.62
CA SER A 146 15.52 -4.60 14.04
C SER A 146 15.30 -3.18 13.49
N GLU A 147 14.19 -2.93 12.81
CA GLU A 147 13.78 -1.59 12.39
C GLU A 147 14.00 -0.63 13.55
N THR A 148 14.79 0.41 13.36
CA THR A 148 15.02 1.35 14.47
C THR A 148 13.68 1.98 14.85
N PRO A 149 13.46 2.30 16.12
CA PRO A 149 12.22 2.94 16.56
C PRO A 149 11.89 4.20 15.77
N GLU A 150 12.93 4.87 15.24
CA GLU A 150 12.77 6.07 14.42
C GLU A 150 12.31 5.76 12.97
N GLN A 151 12.83 4.70 12.37
CA GLN A 151 12.40 4.25 11.03
C GLN A 151 10.95 3.75 11.08
N HIS A 152 10.62 2.96 12.10
CA HIS A 152 9.25 2.50 12.36
C HIS A 152 8.29 3.70 12.51
N ARG A 153 8.66 4.67 13.34
CA ARG A 153 7.88 5.89 13.54
C ARG A 153 7.68 6.66 12.23
N ARG A 154 8.71 6.81 11.40
CA ARG A 154 8.63 7.50 10.10
C ARG A 154 7.66 6.78 9.16
N ARG A 155 7.76 5.47 9.05
CA ARG A 155 6.86 4.64 8.22
C ARG A 155 5.40 4.82 8.62
N ILE A 156 5.10 4.68 9.91
CA ILE A 156 3.73 4.86 10.42
C ILE A 156 3.26 6.31 10.24
N THR A 157 4.12 7.30 10.47
CA THR A 157 3.75 8.71 10.23
C THR A 157 3.36 8.94 8.77
N THR A 158 4.14 8.43 7.83
CA THR A 158 3.84 8.53 6.39
C THR A 158 2.52 7.83 6.06
N ARG A 159 2.25 6.67 6.64
CA ARG A 159 0.99 5.95 6.44
C ARG A 159 -0.21 6.75 6.96
N ILE A 160 -0.12 7.35 8.16
CA ILE A 160 -1.14 8.24 8.69
C ILE A 160 -1.39 9.43 7.77
N MET A 161 -0.32 10.08 7.30
CA MET A 161 -0.41 11.22 6.38
C MET A 161 -1.16 10.84 5.10
N ASN A 162 -0.87 9.67 4.53
CA ASN A 162 -1.57 9.17 3.34
C ASN A 162 -3.07 8.97 3.61
N GLU A 163 -3.44 8.38 4.76
CA GLU A 163 -4.86 8.21 5.13
C GLU A 163 -5.57 9.56 5.27
N LEU A 164 -4.94 10.54 5.92
CA LEU A 164 -5.52 11.88 6.06
C LEU A 164 -5.67 12.61 4.71
N ASN A 165 -4.70 12.45 3.81
CA ASN A 165 -4.77 13.02 2.47
C ASN A 165 -5.89 12.38 1.65
N ASN A 166 -6.01 11.05 1.71
CA ASN A 166 -7.04 10.29 1.00
C ASN A 166 -8.46 10.69 1.43
N VAL A 167 -8.69 10.96 2.71
CA VAL A 167 -9.99 11.44 3.20
C VAL A 167 -10.19 12.96 2.98
N GLY A 168 -9.26 13.62 2.27
CA GLY A 168 -9.37 15.03 1.87
C GLY A 168 -8.96 16.04 2.95
N ILE A 169 -8.26 15.63 4.01
CA ILE A 169 -7.73 16.59 4.99
C ILE A 169 -6.47 17.24 4.43
N SER A 170 -6.55 18.54 4.19
CA SER A 170 -5.46 19.31 3.60
C SER A 170 -4.23 19.39 4.51
N PRO A 171 -3.02 19.07 4.01
CA PRO A 171 -1.77 19.25 4.75
C PRO A 171 -1.49 20.71 5.20
N LYS A 172 -2.14 21.67 4.55
CA LYS A 172 -2.05 23.10 4.90
C LYS A 172 -2.93 23.49 6.10
N ALA A 173 -3.84 22.61 6.51
CA ALA A 173 -4.69 22.89 7.67
C ALA A 173 -3.89 22.79 8.98
N VAL A 174 -4.05 23.76 9.88
CA VAL A 174 -3.38 23.74 11.20
C VAL A 174 -3.68 22.45 11.98
N GLY A 175 -4.91 21.94 11.88
CA GLY A 175 -5.30 20.69 12.52
C GLY A 175 -4.68 19.42 11.94
N TYR A 176 -4.07 19.48 10.75
CA TYR A 176 -3.49 18.31 10.09
C TYR A 176 -2.37 17.67 10.92
N SER A 177 -1.38 18.46 11.32
CA SER A 177 -0.26 17.98 12.14
C SER A 177 -0.72 17.49 13.51
N TYR A 178 -1.76 18.11 14.07
CA TYR A 178 -2.36 17.68 15.35
C TYR A 178 -3.04 16.31 15.21
N LEU A 179 -3.76 16.06 14.11
CA LEU A 179 -4.39 14.77 13.82
C LEU A 179 -3.35 13.69 13.59
N VAL A 180 -2.26 13.97 12.84
CA VAL A 180 -1.16 13.01 12.64
C VAL A 180 -0.58 12.58 13.99
N ASP A 181 -0.24 13.54 14.85
CA ASP A 181 0.33 13.25 16.16
C ASP A 181 -0.67 12.56 17.10
N ALA A 182 -1.93 12.95 17.06
CA ALA A 182 -2.98 12.36 17.87
C ALA A 182 -3.19 10.88 17.53
N ILE A 183 -3.21 10.53 16.23
CA ILE A 183 -3.31 9.13 15.79
C ILE A 183 -2.06 8.35 16.21
N LEU A 184 -0.85 8.92 16.04
CA LEU A 184 0.39 8.30 16.49
C LEU A 184 0.41 8.02 18.00
N ILE A 185 -0.07 8.95 18.82
CA ILE A 185 -0.14 8.77 20.27
C ILE A 185 -1.14 7.67 20.61
N MET A 186 -2.29 7.69 19.95
CA MET A 186 -3.36 6.72 20.18
C MET A 186 -2.94 5.29 19.79
N LEU A 187 -2.11 5.14 18.75
CA LEU A 187 -1.51 3.85 18.35
C LEU A 187 -0.57 3.31 19.44
N LYS A 188 0.25 4.19 20.04
CA LYS A 188 1.21 3.80 21.10
C LYS A 188 0.52 3.45 22.40
N GLN A 189 -0.33 4.34 22.85
CA GLN A 189 -1.00 4.23 24.14
C GLN A 189 -2.35 4.95 24.08
N PRO A 190 -3.46 4.21 24.04
CA PRO A 190 -4.78 4.80 24.08
C PRO A 190 -4.94 5.74 25.29
N THR A 191 -5.36 6.97 25.04
CA THR A 191 -5.57 7.99 26.06
C THR A 191 -6.89 8.72 25.86
N GLN A 192 -7.55 9.06 26.96
CA GLN A 192 -8.80 9.83 26.93
C GLN A 192 -8.55 11.35 26.79
N ASN A 193 -7.33 11.81 27.13
CA ASN A 193 -7.00 13.25 27.18
C ASN A 193 -6.11 13.66 25.98
N ILE A 194 -6.43 13.18 24.78
CA ILE A 194 -5.60 13.42 23.60
C ILE A 194 -5.41 14.90 23.29
N ASN A 195 -6.45 15.74 23.47
CA ASN A 195 -6.38 17.17 23.22
C ASN A 195 -5.35 17.84 24.13
N THR A 196 -5.32 17.49 25.42
CA THR A 196 -4.35 18.01 26.39
C THR A 196 -2.91 17.63 26.04
N VAL A 197 -2.69 16.39 25.62
CA VAL A 197 -1.35 15.90 25.22
C VAL A 197 -0.86 16.66 23.99
N ILE A 198 -1.71 16.86 23.00
CA ILE A 198 -1.37 17.64 21.79
C ILE A 198 -1.16 19.11 22.13
N ALA A 199 -2.02 19.69 22.98
CA ALA A 199 -1.91 21.08 23.42
C ALA A 199 -0.56 21.34 24.10
N GLN A 200 -0.13 20.47 24.99
CA GLN A 200 1.18 20.55 25.65
C GLN A 200 2.33 20.45 24.63
N LYS A 201 2.25 19.49 23.68
CA LYS A 201 3.26 19.31 22.64
C LYS A 201 3.47 20.56 21.79
N TYR A 202 2.38 21.25 21.45
CA TYR A 202 2.41 22.41 20.54
C TYR A 202 2.37 23.78 21.24
N GLY A 203 2.36 23.82 22.57
CA GLY A 203 2.28 25.05 23.33
C GLY A 203 0.98 25.83 23.08
N LYS A 204 -0.14 25.11 22.99
CA LYS A 204 -1.47 25.66 22.72
C LYS A 204 -2.45 25.31 23.85
N THR A 205 -3.64 25.88 23.79
CA THR A 205 -4.74 25.49 24.69
C THR A 205 -5.50 24.31 24.09
N ASP A 206 -6.07 23.46 24.95
CA ASP A 206 -6.90 22.31 24.56
C ASP A 206 -8.01 22.74 23.61
N ALA A 207 -8.72 23.82 23.92
CA ALA A 207 -9.80 24.35 23.08
C ALA A 207 -9.29 24.80 21.66
N SER A 208 -8.07 25.35 21.58
CA SER A 208 -7.48 25.75 20.30
C SER A 208 -7.14 24.54 19.44
N VAL A 209 -6.56 23.50 20.04
CA VAL A 209 -6.21 22.24 19.38
C VAL A 209 -7.46 21.52 18.91
N GLU A 210 -8.44 21.38 19.79
CA GLU A 210 -9.74 20.76 19.49
C GLU A 210 -10.42 21.44 18.31
N ARG A 211 -10.53 22.78 18.35
CA ARG A 211 -11.12 23.56 17.27
C ARG A 211 -10.37 23.38 15.94
N ALA A 212 -9.04 23.36 15.97
CA ALA A 212 -8.23 23.19 14.76
C ALA A 212 -8.41 21.81 14.12
N MET A 213 -8.41 20.73 14.92
CA MET A 213 -8.65 19.37 14.44
C MET A 213 -10.07 19.20 13.89
N GLN A 214 -11.10 19.66 14.64
CA GLN A 214 -12.49 19.55 14.18
C GLN A 214 -12.74 20.37 12.91
N ASN A 215 -12.15 21.55 12.78
CA ASN A 215 -12.26 22.36 11.58
C ASN A 215 -11.61 21.67 10.35
N ALA A 216 -10.49 20.97 10.54
CA ALA A 216 -9.85 20.22 9.46
C ALA A 216 -10.76 19.07 8.98
N ILE A 217 -11.36 18.32 9.91
CA ILE A 217 -12.33 17.25 9.63
C ILE A 217 -13.57 17.86 8.96
N ASN A 218 -14.19 18.87 9.52
CA ASN A 218 -15.39 19.50 8.97
C ASN A 218 -15.18 20.02 7.55
N ARG A 219 -13.99 20.56 7.26
CA ARG A 219 -13.67 21.04 5.93
C ARG A 219 -13.62 19.90 4.92
N ALA A 220 -12.94 18.79 5.24
CA ALA A 220 -12.89 17.61 4.38
C ALA A 220 -14.30 17.08 4.06
N TRP A 221 -15.17 16.97 5.07
CA TRP A 221 -16.57 16.51 4.91
C TRP A 221 -17.48 17.46 4.13
N ARG A 222 -17.14 18.75 4.08
CA ARG A 222 -17.93 19.75 3.32
C ARG A 222 -17.48 19.87 1.87
N THR A 223 -16.23 19.60 1.57
CA THR A 223 -15.63 19.82 0.24
C THR A 223 -15.29 18.54 -0.49
N GLY A 224 -15.24 17.41 0.20
CA GLY A 224 -14.95 16.11 -0.37
C GLY A 224 -16.16 15.51 -1.08
N ASP A 225 -15.90 14.64 -2.04
CA ASP A 225 -16.91 13.80 -2.64
C ASP A 225 -17.43 12.78 -1.63
N VAL A 226 -18.76 12.58 -1.58
CA VAL A 226 -19.41 11.72 -0.58
C VAL A 226 -19.00 10.26 -0.76
N GLU A 227 -18.84 9.79 -2.00
CA GLU A 227 -18.47 8.41 -2.28
C GLU A 227 -17.01 8.15 -1.86
N GLU A 228 -16.11 9.11 -2.14
CA GLU A 228 -14.72 9.05 -1.68
C GLU A 228 -14.62 9.07 -0.14
N LEU A 229 -15.37 9.94 0.52
CA LEU A 229 -15.38 10.01 1.98
C LEU A 229 -15.85 8.70 2.62
N LEU A 230 -16.93 8.10 2.09
CA LEU A 230 -17.46 6.82 2.57
C LEU A 230 -16.49 5.65 2.26
N PHE A 231 -15.73 5.76 1.20
CA PHE A 231 -14.72 4.78 0.84
C PHE A 231 -13.54 4.78 1.83
N TYR A 232 -13.00 5.96 2.16
CA TYR A 232 -11.84 6.09 3.04
C TYR A 232 -12.19 6.08 4.54
N TYR A 233 -13.42 6.44 4.90
CA TYR A 233 -13.95 6.44 6.27
C TYR A 233 -15.20 5.60 6.37
N THR A 234 -15.05 4.32 6.68
CA THR A 234 -16.14 3.33 6.71
C THR A 234 -16.84 3.24 8.06
N ALA A 235 -16.42 4.02 9.08
CA ALA A 235 -17.10 4.04 10.36
C ALA A 235 -18.45 4.74 10.28
N ARG A 236 -19.38 4.29 11.11
CA ARG A 236 -20.72 4.88 11.18
C ARG A 236 -20.65 6.32 11.71
N ILE A 237 -21.18 7.26 10.93
CA ILE A 237 -21.31 8.67 11.32
C ILE A 237 -22.73 8.92 11.85
N ASN A 238 -22.86 9.76 12.90
CA ASN A 238 -24.15 10.18 13.39
C ASN A 238 -24.88 10.99 12.29
N PRO A 239 -26.07 10.54 11.80
CA PRO A 239 -26.76 11.18 10.69
C PRO A 239 -27.15 12.64 10.95
N THR A 240 -27.45 13.00 12.20
CA THR A 240 -27.82 14.38 12.57
C THR A 240 -26.63 15.33 12.48
N ARG A 241 -25.43 14.84 12.74
CA ARG A 241 -24.20 15.63 12.71
C ARG A 241 -23.55 15.66 11.33
N GLY A 242 -23.66 14.58 10.57
CA GLY A 242 -23.13 14.42 9.23
C GLY A 242 -21.60 14.39 9.11
N VAL A 243 -20.87 14.53 10.23
CA VAL A 243 -19.40 14.50 10.31
C VAL A 243 -18.96 13.75 11.56
N PRO A 244 -17.79 13.07 11.56
CA PRO A 244 -17.28 12.43 12.77
C PRO A 244 -16.77 13.46 13.78
N THR A 245 -16.84 13.11 15.06
CA THR A 245 -16.09 13.82 16.11
C THR A 245 -14.60 13.51 16.01
N ILE A 246 -13.78 14.35 16.63
CA ILE A 246 -12.33 14.13 16.73
C ILE A 246 -12.01 12.76 17.30
N THR A 247 -12.70 12.37 18.38
CA THR A 247 -12.48 11.08 19.05
C THR A 247 -12.84 9.90 18.13
N GLU A 248 -13.99 9.95 17.45
CA GLU A 248 -14.41 8.94 16.49
C GLU A 248 -13.39 8.82 15.35
N PHE A 249 -12.96 9.95 14.82
CA PHE A 249 -11.99 10.03 13.71
C PHE A 249 -10.62 9.46 14.09
N ILE A 250 -10.04 9.90 15.19
CA ILE A 250 -8.73 9.43 15.67
C ILE A 250 -8.78 7.95 16.02
N SER A 251 -9.83 7.51 16.72
CA SER A 251 -9.98 6.10 17.09
C SER A 251 -10.14 5.20 15.88
N TYR A 252 -10.87 5.64 14.85
CA TYR A 252 -11.03 4.90 13.60
C TYR A 252 -9.68 4.65 12.93
N TYR A 253 -8.89 5.72 12.67
CA TYR A 253 -7.60 5.57 12.01
C TYR A 253 -6.55 4.87 12.87
N ALA A 254 -6.56 5.06 14.18
CA ALA A 254 -5.70 4.31 15.08
C ALA A 254 -6.01 2.82 15.04
N ASN A 255 -7.28 2.42 15.02
CA ASN A 255 -7.67 1.02 14.91
C ASN A 255 -7.36 0.44 13.52
N LYS A 256 -7.62 1.20 12.44
CA LYS A 256 -7.31 0.82 11.05
C LYS A 256 -5.82 0.51 10.88
N LEU A 257 -4.95 1.28 11.52
CA LEU A 257 -3.49 1.15 11.39
C LEU A 257 -2.84 0.29 12.48
N LYS A 258 -3.62 -0.23 13.42
CA LYS A 258 -3.08 -0.97 14.58
C LYS A 258 -2.32 -2.24 14.18
N SER A 259 -2.73 -2.90 13.12
CA SER A 259 -2.05 -4.11 12.62
C SER A 259 -0.71 -3.80 11.93
N GLU A 260 -0.46 -2.54 11.60
CA GLU A 260 0.77 -2.07 10.95
C GLU A 260 1.76 -1.47 11.97
N TYR A 261 1.27 -1.15 13.19
CA TYR A 261 2.05 -0.59 14.29
C TYR A 261 2.66 -1.70 15.17
#